data_b047d7db5be1d77b37e1f9ffa49745ac
#
_entry.id   b047d7db5be1d77b37e1f9ffa49745ac
#
_cell.length_a   1.000
_cell.length_b   1.000
_cell.length_c   1.000
_cell.angle_alpha   90.00
_cell.angle_beta   90.00
_cell.angle_gamma   90.00
#
_symmetry.space_group_name_H-M   'P 1'
#
loop_
_entity.id
_entity.type
_entity.pdbx_description
1 polymer ?
#
loop_
_entity_poly.entity_id
_entity_poly.type
_entity_poly.pdbx_seq_one_letter_code
_entity_poly.pdbx_strand_id
1 'polypeptide(L)'
;MKIDNPPSSPLVKGGITTAPFSKGRLGGIFFLKNSKGISVLFLFIAMLLMVTIGYVFSYLIPTKQKSVVFPIQSTQAFFIAQSGVEFAVRYASDNNWRTPALLNTNLNGVTRTLGSGSFSLTYNAATNTLTSVGQVPTGTERRRIVVSNFTSFLYYLYRKSITVQSGQVSSGPHTNFPMLVSRTDPDLRTTANGGKVASYDAGTNDPRDIVFMALDNTTCGGAGTAPCRLNHEIETYVATTGQLVAWVKVPSITNGTVIYMYYGNSCVPSSTQNVTGVWDANYRGVWHLNQNPTGTAPQMRDSTANAYNGTAVGSFVSGDQQAAVINGGLNFNGTNDEIQISAVALGATSVTVSAWIRVKSFSETTFSSSPANLGAVVFNTRNADCNVSPTLVVSPASGGAGTQNGLVFCNDSCSIARGAKGTTAISLNTWYYAVGTFSRTGTGQFAGNWYVYLNGTQSPLNNFNYAGTATGNFTGATWRLGNNAQWPNFSNVILDEVRVSNTVRSAGWISTEYNNQNAPATFYTVGAEQN
;
A
#
# COMPACT_ATOMS: atom_id res chain seq x y z
N MET A 1 5.70 12.96 -13.99
CA MET A 1 5.27 14.35 -13.77
C MET A 1 6.33 15.07 -12.95
N LYS A 2 6.86 16.20 -13.39
CA LYS A 2 7.80 17.01 -12.61
C LYS A 2 7.06 18.23 -12.09
N ILE A 3 7.05 18.40 -10.78
CA ILE A 3 6.44 19.56 -10.11
C ILE A 3 7.58 20.33 -9.44
N ASP A 4 7.74 21.60 -9.78
CA ASP A 4 8.68 22.48 -9.08
C ASP A 4 8.03 22.90 -7.76
N ASN A 5 8.53 22.37 -6.64
CA ASN A 5 8.00 22.60 -5.30
C ASN A 5 8.40 23.95 -4.72
N PRO A 6 7.50 24.57 -3.94
CA PRO A 6 7.90 25.62 -3.00
C PRO A 6 8.59 25.00 -1.78
N PRO A 7 9.52 25.72 -1.12
CA PRO A 7 10.11 25.26 0.12
C PRO A 7 9.04 25.13 1.21
N SER A 8 9.03 23.98 1.88
CA SER A 8 8.16 23.71 3.01
C SER A 8 8.53 24.60 4.20
N SER A 9 7.67 25.53 4.57
CA SER A 9 7.77 26.22 5.86
C SER A 9 6.99 25.44 6.91
N PRO A 10 7.57 25.13 8.08
CA PRO A 10 6.83 24.47 9.14
C PRO A 10 5.76 25.40 9.72
N LEU A 11 4.52 24.91 9.80
CA LEU A 11 3.42 25.54 10.54
C LEU A 11 3.74 25.49 12.04
N VAL A 12 4.30 26.58 12.58
CA VAL A 12 4.36 26.79 14.01
C VAL A 12 2.95 27.19 14.49
N LYS A 13 2.30 26.30 15.23
CA LYS A 13 1.11 26.62 16.01
C LYS A 13 1.50 27.57 17.15
N GLY A 14 1.44 28.90 16.91
CA GLY A 14 1.51 29.91 17.94
C GLY A 14 0.13 30.08 18.57
N GLY A 15 -0.11 29.48 19.72
CA GLY A 15 -1.26 29.80 20.55
C GLY A 15 -1.13 31.24 21.06
N ILE A 16 -2.10 32.10 20.76
CA ILE A 16 -2.21 33.43 21.34
C ILE A 16 -2.78 33.27 22.75
N THR A 17 -1.91 33.27 23.76
CA THR A 17 -2.32 33.48 25.13
C THR A 17 -2.41 34.97 25.40
N THR A 18 -3.62 35.50 25.54
CA THR A 18 -3.87 36.84 26.06
C THR A 18 -3.54 36.84 27.54
N ALA A 19 -2.42 37.44 27.90
CA ALA A 19 -2.14 37.76 29.29
C ALA A 19 -2.92 39.04 29.69
N PRO A 20 -3.50 39.11 30.89
CA PRO A 20 -4.24 40.27 31.33
C PRO A 20 -3.28 41.41 31.65
N PHE A 21 -3.62 42.61 31.13
CA PHE A 21 -2.95 43.86 31.48
C PHE A 21 -3.12 44.11 32.99
N SER A 22 -2.04 44.00 33.75
CA SER A 22 -1.99 44.52 35.11
C SER A 22 -1.76 46.03 35.04
N LYS A 23 -2.65 46.80 35.69
CA LYS A 23 -2.48 48.22 35.90
C LYS A 23 -1.23 48.50 36.74
N GLY A 24 -0.11 48.74 36.07
CA GLY A 24 1.07 49.33 36.71
C GLY A 24 0.87 50.83 36.86
N ARG A 25 0.93 51.30 38.10
CA ARG A 25 0.90 52.70 38.49
C ARG A 25 1.97 53.45 37.70
N LEU A 26 1.59 54.52 36.96
CA LEU A 26 2.47 55.52 36.41
C LEU A 26 3.12 56.30 37.60
N GLY A 27 4.36 55.99 37.87
CA GLY A 27 5.22 56.77 38.74
C GLY A 27 5.49 58.14 38.14
N GLY A 28 5.38 59.13 38.99
CA GLY A 28 5.35 60.54 38.66
C GLY A 28 6.41 61.05 37.68
N ILE A 29 5.96 61.84 36.75
CA ILE A 29 6.81 62.67 35.89
C ILE A 29 7.30 63.80 36.74
N PHE A 30 8.60 63.80 37.07
CA PHE A 30 9.27 64.96 37.64
C PHE A 30 9.36 66.06 36.57
N PHE A 31 8.55 67.12 36.73
CA PHE A 31 8.76 68.37 35.98
C PHE A 31 10.00 69.10 36.51
N LEU A 32 11.09 68.99 35.79
CA LEU A 32 12.21 69.90 35.97
C LEU A 32 11.84 71.30 35.41
N LYS A 33 11.68 72.23 36.35
CA LYS A 33 11.40 73.64 36.08
C LYS A 33 12.67 74.31 35.55
N ASN A 34 12.65 74.85 34.34
CA ASN A 34 13.63 75.68 33.65
C ASN A 34 14.90 74.96 33.09
N SER A 35 14.82 74.61 31.81
CA SER A 35 15.89 74.90 30.85
C SER A 35 15.32 74.84 29.44
N LYS A 36 15.27 76.00 28.76
CA LYS A 36 14.76 76.13 27.40
C LYS A 36 15.52 75.33 26.33
N GLY A 37 16.66 74.72 26.70
CA GLY A 37 17.44 73.88 25.79
C GLY A 37 17.07 72.35 25.80
N ILE A 38 16.54 71.85 26.91
CA ILE A 38 16.17 70.40 27.04
C ILE A 38 14.90 70.06 26.24
N SER A 39 14.02 71.02 26.10
CA SER A 39 12.76 70.88 25.33
C SER A 39 13.00 70.64 23.84
N VAL A 40 13.97 71.30 23.24
CA VAL A 40 14.30 71.19 21.81
C VAL A 40 15.00 69.86 21.54
N LEU A 41 15.90 69.40 22.43
CA LEU A 41 16.56 68.09 22.34
C LEU A 41 15.58 66.94 22.50
N PHE A 42 14.61 67.09 23.42
CA PHE A 42 13.57 66.06 23.61
C PHE A 42 12.64 65.97 22.39
N LEU A 43 12.30 67.11 21.79
CA LEU A 43 11.52 67.15 20.56
C LEU A 43 12.27 66.50 19.40
N PHE A 44 13.57 66.72 19.28
CA PHE A 44 14.43 66.12 18.27
C PHE A 44 14.53 64.59 18.43
N ILE A 45 14.71 64.13 19.67
CA ILE A 45 14.73 62.69 19.99
C ILE A 45 13.38 62.04 19.74
N ALA A 46 12.27 62.70 20.09
CA ALA A 46 10.93 62.22 19.82
C ALA A 46 10.63 62.14 18.31
N MET A 47 11.06 63.16 17.53
CA MET A 47 10.95 63.10 16.06
C MET A 47 11.79 62.01 15.45
N LEU A 48 13.03 61.80 15.91
CA LEU A 48 13.91 60.73 15.44
C LEU A 48 13.32 59.36 15.76
N LEU A 49 12.73 59.21 16.95
CA LEU A 49 12.07 57.98 17.37
C LEU A 49 10.80 57.67 16.56
N MET A 50 10.00 58.71 16.24
CA MET A 50 8.83 58.52 15.35
C MET A 50 9.24 58.20 13.93
N VAL A 51 10.30 58.80 13.39
CA VAL A 51 10.82 58.46 12.06
C VAL A 51 11.37 57.05 12.01
N THR A 52 12.12 56.62 13.04
CA THR A 52 12.62 55.22 13.10
C THR A 52 11.51 54.19 13.29
N ILE A 53 10.50 54.48 14.10
CA ILE A 53 9.32 53.64 14.25
C ILE A 53 8.54 53.57 12.91
N GLY A 54 8.31 54.71 12.28
CA GLY A 54 7.66 54.78 10.98
C GLY A 54 8.41 54.01 9.89
N TYR A 55 9.74 54.12 9.87
CA TYR A 55 10.59 53.36 8.94
C TYR A 55 10.51 51.85 9.21
N VAL A 56 10.61 51.42 10.48
CA VAL A 56 10.49 50.01 10.88
C VAL A 56 9.11 49.44 10.52
N PHE A 57 8.02 50.16 10.78
CA PHE A 57 6.69 49.72 10.39
C PHE A 57 6.51 49.71 8.87
N SER A 58 7.02 50.72 8.15
CA SER A 58 6.98 50.74 6.69
C SER A 58 7.74 49.59 6.04
N TYR A 59 8.77 49.05 6.70
CA TYR A 59 9.56 47.91 6.21
C TYR A 59 9.00 46.57 6.67
N LEU A 60 8.55 46.42 7.93
CA LEU A 60 8.06 45.15 8.50
C LEU A 60 6.66 44.76 8.00
N ILE A 61 5.75 45.74 7.79
CA ILE A 61 4.38 45.41 7.36
C ILE A 61 4.36 44.80 5.96
N PRO A 62 5.02 45.35 4.93
CA PRO A 62 5.07 44.74 3.61
C PRO A 62 5.77 43.38 3.60
N THR A 63 6.81 43.21 4.45
CA THR A 63 7.56 41.96 4.52
C THR A 63 6.73 40.84 5.15
N LYS A 64 5.98 41.14 6.23
CA LYS A 64 5.05 40.17 6.84
C LYS A 64 3.84 39.86 5.93
N GLN A 65 3.30 40.85 5.25
CA GLN A 65 2.23 40.63 4.27
C GLN A 65 2.71 39.72 3.13
N LYS A 66 3.90 39.91 2.60
CA LYS A 66 4.49 39.05 1.58
C LYS A 66 4.64 37.61 2.10
N SER A 67 5.11 37.41 3.34
CA SER A 67 5.33 36.06 3.87
C SER A 67 4.06 35.22 4.07
N VAL A 68 2.89 35.85 4.21
CA VAL A 68 1.59 35.17 4.35
C VAL A 68 0.88 35.04 3.01
N VAL A 69 0.94 36.06 2.17
CA VAL A 69 0.22 36.13 0.88
C VAL A 69 0.87 35.20 -0.16
N PHE A 70 2.20 35.12 -0.21
CA PHE A 70 2.89 34.27 -1.18
C PHE A 70 2.56 32.79 -1.09
N PRO A 71 2.53 32.13 0.09
CA PRO A 71 2.11 30.72 0.17
C PRO A 71 0.68 30.48 -0.32
N ILE A 72 -0.24 31.39 0.01
CA ILE A 72 -1.64 31.30 -0.42
C ILE A 72 -1.75 31.46 -1.94
N GLN A 73 -1.10 32.46 -2.51
CA GLN A 73 -1.08 32.69 -3.97
C GLN A 73 -0.39 31.55 -4.71
N SER A 74 0.67 30.99 -4.14
CA SER A 74 1.37 29.83 -4.68
C SER A 74 0.47 28.59 -4.74
N THR A 75 -0.28 28.33 -3.66
CA THR A 75 -1.25 27.23 -3.60
C THR A 75 -2.39 27.44 -4.58
N GLN A 76 -2.90 28.67 -4.69
CA GLN A 76 -3.94 29.01 -5.68
C GLN A 76 -3.42 28.80 -7.10
N ALA A 77 -2.23 29.30 -7.43
CA ALA A 77 -1.61 29.10 -8.75
C ALA A 77 -1.42 27.60 -9.08
N PHE A 78 -1.08 26.79 -8.08
CA PHE A 78 -0.97 25.34 -8.25
C PHE A 78 -2.32 24.70 -8.61
N PHE A 79 -3.38 24.98 -7.86
CA PHE A 79 -4.72 24.45 -8.16
C PHE A 79 -5.25 24.93 -9.51
N ILE A 80 -4.95 26.18 -9.90
CA ILE A 80 -5.29 26.70 -11.22
C ILE A 80 -4.54 25.92 -12.31
N ALA A 81 -3.25 25.61 -12.12
CA ALA A 81 -2.48 24.78 -13.06
C ALA A 81 -3.04 23.35 -13.14
N GLN A 82 -3.43 22.77 -12.02
CA GLN A 82 -4.05 21.44 -11.96
C GLN A 82 -5.37 21.41 -12.74
N SER A 83 -6.24 22.41 -12.52
CA SER A 83 -7.48 22.55 -13.28
C SER A 83 -7.25 22.71 -14.78
N GLY A 84 -6.12 23.32 -15.18
CA GLY A 84 -5.71 23.38 -16.59
C GLY A 84 -5.37 22.02 -17.18
N VAL A 85 -4.75 21.11 -16.40
CA VAL A 85 -4.53 19.72 -16.83
C VAL A 85 -5.85 18.98 -17.00
N GLU A 86 -6.75 19.09 -16.02
CA GLU A 86 -8.07 18.45 -16.06
C GLU A 86 -8.91 18.97 -17.24
N PHE A 87 -8.89 20.27 -17.46
CA PHE A 87 -9.52 20.88 -18.64
C PHE A 87 -8.96 20.29 -19.94
N ALA A 88 -7.61 20.19 -20.05
CA ALA A 88 -6.98 19.68 -21.27
C ALA A 88 -7.36 18.21 -21.54
N VAL A 89 -7.39 17.36 -20.51
CA VAL A 89 -7.83 15.96 -20.62
C VAL A 89 -9.27 15.90 -21.12
N ARG A 90 -10.18 16.60 -20.45
CA ARG A 90 -11.60 16.58 -20.81
C ARG A 90 -11.84 17.19 -22.18
N TYR A 91 -11.28 18.35 -22.46
CA TYR A 91 -11.47 19.05 -23.73
C TYR A 91 -10.94 18.25 -24.92
N ALA A 92 -9.78 17.61 -24.77
CA ALA A 92 -9.24 16.73 -25.79
C ALA A 92 -10.09 15.45 -25.95
N SER A 93 -10.58 14.88 -24.85
CA SER A 93 -11.45 13.69 -24.87
C SER A 93 -12.79 13.98 -25.54
N ASP A 94 -13.48 15.05 -25.15
CA ASP A 94 -14.78 15.46 -25.68
C ASP A 94 -14.73 15.75 -27.19
N ASN A 95 -13.58 16.23 -27.69
CA ASN A 95 -13.38 16.53 -29.11
C ASN A 95 -12.65 15.41 -29.87
N ASN A 96 -12.39 14.27 -29.25
CA ASN A 96 -11.68 13.13 -29.83
C ASN A 96 -10.27 13.48 -30.38
N TRP A 97 -9.57 14.42 -29.76
CA TRP A 97 -8.18 14.77 -30.13
C TRP A 97 -7.20 13.84 -29.42
N ARG A 98 -6.90 12.71 -30.05
CA ARG A 98 -6.11 11.63 -29.43
C ARG A 98 -4.72 11.46 -30.02
N THR A 99 -4.41 12.16 -31.09
CA THR A 99 -3.08 12.10 -31.71
C THR A 99 -2.22 13.31 -31.32
N PRO A 100 -0.88 13.17 -31.22
CA PRO A 100 0.00 14.29 -30.93
C PRO A 100 -0.18 15.49 -31.85
N ALA A 101 -0.49 15.26 -33.13
CA ALA A 101 -0.72 16.31 -34.10
C ALA A 101 -1.99 17.14 -33.75
N LEU A 102 -3.11 16.45 -33.47
CA LEU A 102 -4.38 17.12 -33.08
C LEU A 102 -4.24 17.86 -31.76
N LEU A 103 -3.55 17.28 -30.78
CA LEU A 103 -3.30 17.92 -29.48
C LEU A 103 -2.43 19.17 -29.63
N ASN A 104 -1.38 19.10 -30.46
CA ASN A 104 -0.54 20.27 -30.72
C ASN A 104 -1.30 21.42 -31.38
N THR A 105 -2.19 21.09 -32.32
CA THR A 105 -3.00 22.11 -33.01
C THR A 105 -4.03 22.75 -32.08
N ASN A 106 -4.64 21.98 -31.17
CA ASN A 106 -5.84 22.39 -30.45
C ASN A 106 -5.63 22.74 -28.98
N LEU A 107 -4.56 22.25 -28.34
CA LEU A 107 -4.24 22.57 -26.94
C LEU A 107 -3.12 23.58 -26.80
N ASN A 108 -2.21 23.68 -27.79
CA ASN A 108 -1.09 24.58 -27.70
C ASN A 108 -1.54 26.04 -27.74
N GLY A 109 -1.17 26.85 -26.74
CA GLY A 109 -1.55 28.25 -26.61
C GLY A 109 -2.94 28.49 -26.01
N VAL A 110 -3.69 27.46 -25.65
CA VAL A 110 -5.00 27.62 -24.99
C VAL A 110 -4.82 28.30 -23.63
N THR A 111 -5.55 29.39 -23.42
CA THR A 111 -5.62 30.10 -22.14
C THR A 111 -7.08 30.22 -21.70
N ARG A 112 -7.37 29.97 -20.42
CA ARG A 112 -8.71 30.09 -19.83
C ARG A 112 -8.62 30.75 -18.46
N THR A 113 -9.63 31.56 -18.16
CA THR A 113 -9.83 32.13 -16.81
C THR A 113 -10.51 31.08 -15.91
N LEU A 114 -10.09 31.03 -14.64
CA LEU A 114 -10.68 30.21 -13.60
C LEU A 114 -10.77 31.02 -12.30
N GLY A 115 -11.98 31.39 -11.91
CA GLY A 115 -12.19 32.33 -10.82
C GLY A 115 -11.50 33.66 -11.13
N SER A 116 -10.64 34.13 -10.23
CA SER A 116 -9.85 35.33 -10.40
C SER A 116 -8.50 35.14 -11.11
N GLY A 117 -8.10 33.88 -11.41
CA GLY A 117 -6.84 33.59 -12.07
C GLY A 117 -7.03 33.02 -13.48
N SER A 118 -5.95 32.51 -14.07
CA SER A 118 -5.97 31.87 -15.39
C SER A 118 -4.94 30.75 -15.48
N PHE A 119 -5.19 29.80 -16.37
CA PHE A 119 -4.18 28.84 -16.79
C PHE A 119 -3.89 28.97 -18.28
N SER A 120 -2.67 28.61 -18.65
CA SER A 120 -2.27 28.46 -20.06
C SER A 120 -1.70 27.06 -20.30
N LEU A 121 -2.01 26.51 -21.47
CA LEU A 121 -1.58 25.18 -21.89
C LEU A 121 -0.52 25.27 -22.99
N THR A 122 0.46 24.40 -22.92
CA THR A 122 1.43 24.16 -24.00
C THR A 122 1.59 22.66 -24.16
N TYR A 123 1.41 22.16 -25.39
CA TYR A 123 1.62 20.75 -25.71
C TYR A 123 2.83 20.60 -26.64
N ASN A 124 3.72 19.68 -26.29
CA ASN A 124 4.86 19.30 -27.11
C ASN A 124 4.62 17.91 -27.71
N ALA A 125 4.40 17.86 -29.02
CA ALA A 125 4.11 16.63 -29.74
C ALA A 125 5.31 15.67 -29.81
N ALA A 126 6.55 16.18 -29.85
CA ALA A 126 7.76 15.35 -29.94
C ALA A 126 8.04 14.57 -28.64
N THR A 127 7.72 15.18 -27.50
CA THR A 127 7.92 14.55 -26.18
C THR A 127 6.62 14.03 -25.57
N ASN A 128 5.48 14.19 -26.25
CA ASN A 128 4.15 13.87 -25.77
C ASN A 128 3.89 14.44 -24.36
N THR A 129 4.18 15.74 -24.20
CA THR A 129 4.17 16.40 -22.90
C THR A 129 3.21 17.57 -22.90
N LEU A 130 2.24 17.57 -21.98
CA LEU A 130 1.40 18.73 -21.68
C LEU A 130 2.02 19.52 -20.54
N THR A 131 2.11 20.83 -20.72
CA THR A 131 2.45 21.79 -19.68
C THR A 131 1.26 22.68 -19.41
N SER A 132 0.85 22.77 -18.15
CA SER A 132 -0.16 23.73 -17.67
C SER A 132 0.50 24.73 -16.73
N VAL A 133 0.32 26.03 -16.96
CA VAL A 133 0.82 27.09 -16.11
C VAL A 133 -0.37 27.82 -15.51
N GLY A 134 -0.56 27.73 -14.21
CA GLY A 134 -1.55 28.48 -13.45
C GLY A 134 -0.97 29.80 -12.95
N GLN A 135 -1.75 30.87 -13.06
CA GLN A 135 -1.38 32.21 -12.66
C GLN A 135 -2.48 32.86 -11.83
N VAL A 136 -2.12 33.49 -10.71
CA VAL A 136 -3.05 34.31 -9.91
C VAL A 136 -3.25 35.71 -10.52
N PRO A 137 -4.33 36.44 -10.15
CA PRO A 137 -4.69 37.73 -10.78
C PRO A 137 -3.59 38.78 -10.74
N THR A 138 -2.79 38.83 -9.69
CA THR A 138 -1.69 39.76 -9.52
C THR A 138 -0.53 39.56 -10.49
N GLY A 139 -0.54 38.43 -11.23
CA GLY A 139 0.53 38.06 -12.17
C GLY A 139 1.87 37.72 -11.53
N THR A 140 1.96 37.79 -10.20
CA THR A 140 3.22 37.65 -9.46
C THR A 140 3.56 36.21 -9.15
N GLU A 141 2.54 35.35 -8.98
CA GLU A 141 2.75 33.91 -8.71
C GLU A 141 2.25 33.05 -9.87
N ARG A 142 3.14 32.15 -10.29
CA ARG A 142 2.87 31.15 -11.32
C ARG A 142 3.31 29.79 -10.85
N ARG A 143 2.53 28.76 -11.16
CA ARG A 143 2.91 27.35 -10.95
C ARG A 143 2.75 26.57 -12.24
N ARG A 144 3.71 25.70 -12.49
CA ARG A 144 3.75 24.87 -13.70
C ARG A 144 3.57 23.40 -13.33
N ILE A 145 2.68 22.73 -14.03
CA ILE A 145 2.50 21.28 -13.98
C ILE A 145 2.86 20.70 -15.36
N VAL A 146 3.69 19.66 -15.38
CA VAL A 146 4.11 18.99 -16.60
C VAL A 146 3.63 17.55 -16.54
N VAL A 147 2.87 17.12 -17.54
CA VAL A 147 2.35 15.77 -17.68
C VAL A 147 3.05 15.09 -18.86
N SER A 148 3.91 14.14 -18.56
CA SER A 148 4.56 13.31 -19.59
C SER A 148 3.63 12.19 -20.06
N ASN A 149 3.80 11.74 -21.31
CA ASN A 149 2.94 10.74 -21.95
C ASN A 149 1.45 11.13 -21.91
N PHE A 150 1.16 12.40 -22.19
CA PHE A 150 -0.19 12.98 -22.05
C PHE A 150 -1.26 12.23 -22.83
N THR A 151 -0.94 11.71 -24.01
CA THR A 151 -1.90 10.92 -24.80
C THR A 151 -2.40 9.68 -24.08
N SER A 152 -1.60 9.08 -23.19
CA SER A 152 -2.04 7.89 -22.45
C SER A 152 -3.22 8.16 -21.51
N PHE A 153 -3.41 9.41 -21.09
CA PHE A 153 -4.54 9.82 -20.24
C PHE A 153 -5.84 10.07 -21.03
N LEU A 154 -5.75 10.30 -22.34
CA LEU A 154 -6.89 10.68 -23.18
C LEU A 154 -7.67 9.50 -23.73
N TYR A 155 -7.15 8.29 -23.58
CA TYR A 155 -7.74 7.09 -24.14
C TYR A 155 -8.72 6.39 -23.19
N TYR A 156 -8.70 6.71 -21.90
CA TYR A 156 -9.62 6.15 -20.91
C TYR A 156 -10.86 7.02 -20.81
N LEU A 157 -12.00 6.46 -21.24
CA LEU A 157 -13.26 7.19 -21.27
C LEU A 157 -13.95 7.28 -19.91
N TYR A 158 -13.63 6.34 -19.02
CA TYR A 158 -14.32 6.19 -17.74
C TYR A 158 -13.35 6.01 -16.60
N ARG A 159 -13.72 6.53 -15.44
CA ARG A 159 -13.01 6.26 -14.17
C ARG A 159 -13.97 6.16 -13.00
N LYS A 160 -13.58 5.44 -11.97
CA LYS A 160 -14.24 5.41 -10.66
C LYS A 160 -13.21 5.64 -9.56
N SER A 161 -13.55 6.48 -8.58
CA SER A 161 -12.72 6.62 -7.38
C SER A 161 -12.91 5.43 -6.46
N ILE A 162 -11.83 5.03 -5.77
CA ILE A 162 -11.80 4.00 -4.73
C ILE A 162 -11.24 4.68 -3.49
N THR A 163 -12.06 4.88 -2.47
CA THR A 163 -11.72 5.62 -1.25
C THR A 163 -11.63 4.69 -0.06
N VAL A 164 -10.46 4.59 0.55
CA VAL A 164 -10.25 3.80 1.78
C VAL A 164 -11.02 4.41 2.93
N GLN A 165 -11.81 3.59 3.62
CA GLN A 165 -12.68 4.05 4.70
C GLN A 165 -11.93 4.33 6.00
N SER A 166 -12.51 5.19 6.82
CA SER A 166 -11.96 5.50 8.15
C SER A 166 -11.91 4.26 9.03
N GLY A 167 -10.83 4.11 9.81
CA GLY A 167 -10.64 2.99 10.72
C GLY A 167 -10.14 1.70 10.07
N GLN A 168 -9.99 1.65 8.75
CA GLN A 168 -9.57 0.44 8.04
C GLN A 168 -8.05 0.28 7.99
N VAL A 169 -7.30 1.37 7.96
CA VAL A 169 -5.82 1.36 8.01
C VAL A 169 -5.37 1.60 9.44
N SER A 170 -4.86 0.54 10.07
CA SER A 170 -4.37 0.56 11.45
C SER A 170 -2.92 1.05 11.50
N SER A 171 -2.62 2.06 12.35
CA SER A 171 -1.25 2.58 12.55
C SER A 171 -0.52 2.94 11.26
N GLY A 172 -1.24 3.44 10.25
CA GLY A 172 -0.66 3.94 9.00
C GLY A 172 0.09 5.26 9.15
N PRO A 173 0.75 5.77 8.08
CA PRO A 173 0.70 5.23 6.73
C PRO A 173 1.53 3.94 6.55
N HIS A 174 1.07 3.04 5.66
CA HIS A 174 1.88 1.93 5.20
C HIS A 174 2.43 2.23 3.80
N THR A 175 3.70 1.91 3.58
CA THR A 175 4.38 2.15 2.30
C THR A 175 4.36 0.91 1.41
N ASN A 176 4.08 1.08 0.10
CA ASN A 176 4.03 0.00 -0.88
C ASN A 176 3.06 -1.14 -0.49
N PHE A 177 1.88 -0.75 -0.01
CA PHE A 177 0.87 -1.70 0.45
C PHE A 177 0.14 -2.35 -0.74
N PRO A 178 0.08 -3.70 -0.83
CA PRO A 178 -0.69 -4.41 -1.85
C PRO A 178 -2.16 -4.43 -1.45
N MET A 179 -2.93 -3.47 -1.94
CA MET A 179 -4.36 -3.33 -1.67
C MET A 179 -5.16 -4.25 -2.58
N LEU A 180 -6.01 -5.09 -2.01
CA LEU A 180 -7.00 -5.87 -2.74
C LEU A 180 -8.16 -4.97 -3.18
N VAL A 181 -8.45 -5.00 -4.48
CA VAL A 181 -9.66 -4.45 -5.08
C VAL A 181 -10.48 -5.62 -5.61
N SER A 182 -11.56 -5.97 -4.93
CA SER A 182 -12.45 -7.09 -5.29
C SER A 182 -13.89 -6.58 -5.40
N ARG A 183 -14.48 -6.71 -6.58
CA ARG A 183 -15.86 -6.27 -6.84
C ARG A 183 -16.47 -6.91 -8.08
N THR A 184 -17.79 -6.93 -8.15
CA THR A 184 -18.54 -7.16 -9.37
C THR A 184 -19.23 -5.85 -9.76
N ASP A 185 -18.97 -5.37 -10.98
CA ASP A 185 -19.50 -4.09 -11.48
C ASP A 185 -19.92 -4.25 -12.94
N PRO A 186 -21.20 -4.03 -13.28
CA PRO A 186 -21.68 -4.16 -14.66
C PRO A 186 -20.93 -3.28 -15.68
N ASP A 187 -20.40 -2.13 -15.26
CA ASP A 187 -19.59 -1.26 -16.13
C ASP A 187 -18.27 -1.91 -16.52
N LEU A 188 -17.73 -2.80 -15.68
CA LEU A 188 -16.50 -3.54 -15.94
C LEU A 188 -16.70 -4.77 -16.83
N ARG A 189 -17.90 -5.09 -17.30
CA ARG A 189 -18.07 -6.07 -18.37
C ARG A 189 -17.39 -5.57 -19.65
N THR A 190 -17.00 -6.49 -20.51
CA THR A 190 -16.51 -6.09 -21.84
C THR A 190 -17.61 -5.40 -22.65
N THR A 191 -17.24 -4.59 -23.62
CA THR A 191 -18.21 -3.93 -24.54
C THR A 191 -19.09 -4.94 -25.26
N ALA A 192 -18.55 -6.11 -25.60
CA ALA A 192 -19.31 -7.22 -26.18
C ALA A 192 -20.41 -7.78 -25.24
N ASN A 193 -20.25 -7.61 -23.92
CA ASN A 193 -21.22 -8.04 -22.90
C ASN A 193 -22.02 -6.86 -22.31
N GLY A 194 -22.04 -5.72 -23.01
CA GLY A 194 -22.81 -4.54 -22.60
C GLY A 194 -22.19 -3.73 -21.47
N GLY A 195 -20.89 -3.86 -21.22
CA GLY A 195 -20.11 -3.03 -20.31
C GLY A 195 -19.21 -2.05 -21.07
N LYS A 196 -18.12 -1.63 -20.42
CA LYS A 196 -17.25 -0.53 -20.90
C LYS A 196 -15.77 -0.90 -21.01
N VAL A 197 -15.35 -2.10 -20.62
CA VAL A 197 -13.99 -2.60 -20.88
C VAL A 197 -13.84 -2.80 -22.38
N ALA A 198 -13.01 -1.97 -23.01
CA ALA A 198 -12.96 -1.82 -24.47
C ALA A 198 -11.78 -2.57 -25.11
N SER A 199 -10.76 -2.94 -24.34
CA SER A 199 -9.64 -3.79 -24.76
C SER A 199 -9.53 -5.02 -23.86
N TYR A 200 -9.78 -6.19 -24.44
CA TYR A 200 -9.84 -7.46 -23.73
C TYR A 200 -9.21 -8.58 -24.55
N ASP A 201 -8.40 -9.38 -23.91
CA ASP A 201 -7.84 -10.60 -24.46
C ASP A 201 -8.56 -11.84 -23.91
N ALA A 202 -9.37 -12.46 -24.76
CA ALA A 202 -10.11 -13.67 -24.37
C ALA A 202 -9.22 -14.90 -24.16
N GLY A 203 -8.03 -14.95 -24.79
CA GLY A 203 -7.10 -16.08 -24.65
C GLY A 203 -6.42 -16.13 -23.30
N THR A 204 -6.19 -14.97 -22.69
CA THR A 204 -5.56 -14.84 -21.36
C THR A 204 -6.52 -14.31 -20.30
N ASN A 205 -7.76 -14.01 -20.68
CA ASN A 205 -8.78 -13.38 -19.84
C ASN A 205 -8.32 -12.05 -19.22
N ASP A 206 -7.57 -11.25 -19.99
CA ASP A 206 -6.95 -10.00 -19.53
C ASP A 206 -7.74 -8.76 -19.98
N PRO A 207 -8.33 -7.99 -19.06
CA PRO A 207 -8.94 -6.69 -19.34
C PRO A 207 -7.84 -5.63 -19.46
N ARG A 208 -7.18 -5.57 -20.61
CA ARG A 208 -5.95 -4.78 -20.87
C ARG A 208 -6.08 -3.29 -20.56
N ASP A 209 -7.29 -2.74 -20.63
CA ASP A 209 -7.54 -1.31 -20.42
C ASP A 209 -7.99 -0.94 -19.00
N ILE A 210 -7.96 -1.87 -18.06
CA ILE A 210 -8.12 -1.52 -16.63
C ILE A 210 -6.77 -1.08 -16.08
N VAL A 211 -6.69 0.16 -15.56
CA VAL A 211 -5.50 0.70 -14.89
C VAL A 211 -5.86 1.44 -13.61
N PHE A 212 -4.93 1.49 -12.68
CA PHE A 212 -5.08 2.20 -11.42
C PHE A 212 -4.12 3.37 -11.34
N MET A 213 -4.59 4.50 -10.78
CA MET A 213 -3.81 5.72 -10.63
C MET A 213 -4.09 6.39 -9.29
N ALA A 214 -3.10 7.10 -8.77
CA ALA A 214 -3.27 8.09 -7.71
C ALA A 214 -3.00 9.49 -8.26
N LEU A 215 -3.76 10.47 -7.79
CA LEU A 215 -3.71 11.84 -8.30
C LEU A 215 -3.08 12.82 -7.31
N ASP A 216 -2.77 12.38 -6.10
CA ASP A 216 -2.14 13.22 -5.08
C ASP A 216 -0.74 12.70 -4.69
N ASN A 217 0.10 13.62 -4.25
CA ASN A 217 1.49 13.34 -3.91
C ASN A 217 1.63 12.39 -2.71
N THR A 218 0.72 12.46 -1.75
CA THR A 218 0.79 11.62 -0.54
C THR A 218 0.60 10.16 -0.90
N THR A 219 -0.45 9.85 -1.65
CA THR A 219 -0.75 8.49 -2.11
C THR A 219 0.34 7.97 -3.06
N CYS A 220 0.91 8.84 -3.90
CA CYS A 220 2.03 8.51 -4.81
C CYS A 220 3.39 8.37 -4.11
N GLY A 221 3.46 8.55 -2.78
CA GLY A 221 4.67 8.31 -1.99
C GLY A 221 5.56 9.53 -1.77
N GLY A 222 5.13 10.74 -2.14
CA GLY A 222 5.89 11.97 -1.82
C GLY A 222 5.68 13.13 -2.79
N ALA A 223 6.31 14.24 -2.45
CA ALA A 223 6.20 15.47 -3.21
C ALA A 223 6.73 15.31 -4.65
N GLY A 224 5.97 15.82 -5.61
CA GLY A 224 6.33 15.80 -7.02
C GLY A 224 6.12 14.45 -7.73
N THR A 225 5.48 13.48 -7.09
CA THR A 225 5.24 12.14 -7.65
C THR A 225 3.87 11.98 -8.31
N ALA A 226 2.91 12.81 -7.98
CA ALA A 226 1.56 12.76 -8.55
C ALA A 226 1.45 13.48 -9.93
N PRO A 227 0.54 13.02 -10.80
CA PRO A 227 -0.17 11.75 -10.72
C PRO A 227 0.74 10.57 -11.03
N CYS A 228 0.47 9.43 -10.40
CA CYS A 228 1.24 8.22 -10.63
C CYS A 228 0.34 7.06 -11.05
N ARG A 229 0.84 6.22 -11.97
CA ARG A 229 0.25 4.94 -12.28
C ARG A 229 0.66 3.93 -11.23
N LEU A 230 -0.31 3.18 -10.72
CA LEU A 230 -0.11 2.16 -9.72
C LEU A 230 0.11 0.80 -10.39
N ASN A 231 1.14 0.07 -9.96
CA ASN A 231 1.32 -1.31 -10.41
C ASN A 231 0.17 -2.15 -9.90
N HIS A 232 -0.35 -3.03 -10.77
CA HIS A 232 -1.44 -3.92 -10.41
C HIS A 232 -1.26 -5.29 -11.05
N GLU A 233 -1.86 -6.27 -10.41
CA GLU A 233 -2.02 -7.65 -10.84
C GLU A 233 -3.52 -7.97 -10.85
N ILE A 234 -4.03 -8.54 -11.91
CA ILE A 234 -5.41 -9.01 -11.99
C ILE A 234 -5.38 -10.51 -11.75
N GLU A 235 -5.88 -10.91 -10.61
CA GLU A 235 -5.98 -12.31 -10.21
C GLU A 235 -7.15 -13.00 -10.91
N THR A 236 -8.27 -12.30 -11.04
CA THR A 236 -9.45 -12.78 -11.75
C THR A 236 -10.22 -11.64 -12.40
N TYR A 237 -10.66 -11.91 -13.62
CA TYR A 237 -11.62 -11.08 -14.31
C TYR A 237 -12.66 -11.95 -15.03
N VAL A 238 -13.94 -11.57 -14.94
CA VAL A 238 -15.03 -12.26 -15.62
C VAL A 238 -15.74 -11.28 -16.55
N ALA A 239 -15.47 -11.41 -17.84
CA ALA A 239 -15.93 -10.50 -18.89
C ALA A 239 -17.46 -10.32 -18.96
N THR A 240 -18.23 -11.35 -18.59
CA THR A 240 -19.70 -11.37 -18.66
C THR A 240 -20.38 -10.73 -17.46
N THR A 241 -19.74 -10.75 -16.28
CA THR A 241 -20.30 -10.20 -15.04
C THR A 241 -19.65 -8.89 -14.63
N GLY A 242 -18.43 -8.62 -15.11
CA GLY A 242 -17.59 -7.53 -14.65
C GLY A 242 -16.99 -7.77 -13.25
N GLN A 243 -16.86 -9.05 -12.86
CA GLN A 243 -16.11 -9.41 -11.65
C GLN A 243 -14.64 -9.12 -11.87
N LEU A 244 -14.05 -8.40 -10.94
CA LEU A 244 -12.63 -8.05 -10.90
C LEU A 244 -12.07 -8.35 -9.52
N VAL A 245 -10.99 -9.12 -9.47
CA VAL A 245 -10.12 -9.30 -8.29
C VAL A 245 -8.73 -8.85 -8.70
N ALA A 246 -8.24 -7.77 -8.10
CA ALA A 246 -6.96 -7.17 -8.46
C ALA A 246 -6.19 -6.73 -7.22
N TRP A 247 -4.87 -6.91 -7.26
CA TRP A 247 -3.93 -6.39 -6.27
C TRP A 247 -3.30 -5.11 -6.80
N VAL A 248 -3.38 -4.04 -6.04
CA VAL A 248 -2.89 -2.71 -6.44
C VAL A 248 -1.86 -2.23 -5.44
N LYS A 249 -0.64 -1.98 -5.89
CA LYS A 249 0.40 -1.40 -5.03
C LYS A 249 0.14 0.07 -4.79
N VAL A 250 -0.24 0.40 -3.57
CA VAL A 250 -0.41 1.79 -3.14
C VAL A 250 0.88 2.26 -2.45
N PRO A 251 1.63 3.22 -3.03
CA PRO A 251 2.91 3.68 -2.47
C PRO A 251 2.81 4.21 -1.04
N SER A 252 1.69 4.85 -0.69
CA SER A 252 1.40 5.26 0.69
C SER A 252 -0.10 5.17 0.94
N ILE A 253 -0.51 4.24 1.83
CA ILE A 253 -1.92 4.03 2.18
C ILE A 253 -2.20 4.48 3.61
N THR A 254 -3.30 5.20 3.77
CA THR A 254 -3.85 5.65 5.05
C THR A 254 -5.38 5.70 4.96
N ASN A 255 -6.04 5.92 6.07
CA ASN A 255 -7.48 6.21 6.06
C ASN A 255 -7.76 7.44 5.19
N GLY A 256 -8.74 7.34 4.30
CA GLY A 256 -9.08 8.40 3.35
C GLY A 256 -8.23 8.42 2.07
N THR A 257 -7.27 7.51 1.89
CA THR A 257 -6.53 7.37 0.61
C THR A 257 -7.51 7.15 -0.54
N VAL A 258 -7.31 7.90 -1.64
CA VAL A 258 -8.11 7.80 -2.86
C VAL A 258 -7.23 7.35 -4.02
N ILE A 259 -7.60 6.24 -4.63
CA ILE A 259 -7.07 5.83 -5.92
C ILE A 259 -8.19 5.81 -6.96
N TYR A 260 -7.85 5.77 -8.23
CA TYR A 260 -8.81 5.78 -9.34
C TYR A 260 -8.57 4.57 -10.24
N MET A 261 -9.64 3.88 -10.58
CA MET A 261 -9.67 2.84 -11.60
C MET A 261 -10.17 3.45 -12.91
N TYR A 262 -9.35 3.38 -13.95
CA TYR A 262 -9.66 3.86 -15.30
C TYR A 262 -9.91 2.69 -16.23
N TYR A 263 -10.83 2.84 -17.18
CA TYR A 263 -11.19 1.84 -18.19
C TYR A 263 -11.86 2.49 -19.42
N GLY A 264 -12.16 1.68 -20.44
CA GLY A 264 -12.82 2.16 -21.67
C GLY A 264 -11.85 2.65 -22.74
N ASN A 265 -10.63 2.10 -22.79
CA ASN A 265 -9.62 2.44 -23.80
C ASN A 265 -9.44 1.31 -24.81
N SER A 266 -10.06 1.43 -25.99
CA SER A 266 -9.94 0.43 -27.07
C SER A 266 -8.57 0.36 -27.76
N CYS A 267 -7.67 1.31 -27.47
CA CYS A 267 -6.36 1.42 -28.12
C CYS A 267 -5.23 0.74 -27.32
N VAL A 268 -5.53 0.04 -26.25
CA VAL A 268 -4.52 -0.67 -25.45
C VAL A 268 -4.16 -2.00 -26.12
N PRO A 269 -2.93 -2.14 -26.68
CA PRO A 269 -2.60 -3.31 -27.50
C PRO A 269 -2.15 -4.53 -26.70
N SER A 270 -1.71 -4.34 -25.45
CA SER A 270 -1.11 -5.37 -24.59
C SER A 270 -1.53 -5.18 -23.15
N SER A 271 -1.25 -6.17 -22.29
CA SER A 271 -1.52 -6.11 -20.88
C SER A 271 -0.94 -4.85 -20.23
N THR A 272 -1.74 -4.24 -19.36
CA THR A 272 -1.33 -3.08 -18.56
C THR A 272 -0.85 -3.48 -17.19
N GLN A 273 -0.92 -4.74 -16.84
CA GLN A 273 -0.49 -5.30 -15.57
C GLN A 273 1.03 -5.22 -15.39
N ASN A 274 1.46 -5.03 -14.17
CA ASN A 274 2.84 -5.23 -13.75
C ASN A 274 2.82 -6.08 -12.47
N VAL A 275 2.61 -7.38 -12.64
CA VAL A 275 2.41 -8.36 -11.58
C VAL A 275 3.54 -8.28 -10.55
N THR A 276 4.79 -8.44 -11.00
CA THR A 276 5.96 -8.42 -10.11
C THR A 276 6.23 -7.06 -9.47
N GLY A 277 5.69 -6.00 -10.05
CA GLY A 277 5.80 -4.64 -9.52
C GLY A 277 4.84 -4.33 -8.36
N VAL A 278 3.83 -5.19 -8.12
CA VAL A 278 2.89 -5.04 -7.00
C VAL A 278 3.58 -5.31 -5.67
N TRP A 279 4.36 -6.38 -5.61
CA TRP A 279 4.98 -6.90 -4.41
C TRP A 279 6.32 -6.20 -4.16
N ASP A 280 6.50 -5.63 -2.97
CA ASP A 280 7.74 -4.94 -2.64
C ASP A 280 8.94 -5.92 -2.53
N ALA A 281 10.16 -5.41 -2.52
CA ALA A 281 11.38 -6.22 -2.48
C ALA A 281 11.51 -7.11 -1.21
N ASN A 282 10.68 -6.89 -0.20
CA ASN A 282 10.67 -7.72 1.01
C ASN A 282 9.84 -8.99 0.83
N TYR A 283 8.93 -9.04 -0.15
CA TYR A 283 8.23 -10.30 -0.45
C TYR A 283 9.18 -11.28 -1.13
N ARG A 284 9.29 -12.47 -0.57
CA ARG A 284 10.07 -13.58 -1.11
C ARG A 284 9.25 -14.56 -1.93
N GLY A 285 7.97 -14.63 -1.67
CA GLY A 285 7.01 -15.37 -2.46
C GLY A 285 5.59 -15.00 -2.10
N VAL A 286 4.72 -15.01 -3.11
CA VAL A 286 3.29 -14.77 -3.01
C VAL A 286 2.58 -15.76 -3.93
N TRP A 287 1.81 -16.66 -3.34
CA TRP A 287 1.05 -17.69 -4.05
C TRP A 287 -0.43 -17.53 -3.74
N HIS A 288 -1.22 -17.17 -4.76
CA HIS A 288 -2.68 -17.04 -4.64
C HIS A 288 -3.38 -18.39 -4.52
N LEU A 289 -2.73 -19.47 -4.98
CA LEU A 289 -3.24 -20.85 -4.95
C LEU A 289 -4.56 -21.06 -5.71
N ASN A 290 -4.83 -20.22 -6.68
CA ASN A 290 -6.05 -20.24 -7.51
C ASN A 290 -5.87 -20.99 -8.83
N GLN A 291 -4.68 -21.56 -9.07
CA GLN A 291 -4.37 -22.34 -10.27
C GLN A 291 -4.82 -23.79 -10.14
N ASN A 292 -5.16 -24.41 -11.28
CA ASN A 292 -5.48 -25.83 -11.34
C ASN A 292 -4.23 -26.68 -10.98
N PRO A 293 -4.25 -27.50 -9.90
CA PRO A 293 -3.09 -28.27 -9.47
C PRO A 293 -2.71 -29.41 -10.44
N THR A 294 -3.60 -29.79 -11.36
CA THR A 294 -3.32 -30.81 -12.39
C THR A 294 -2.82 -30.22 -13.70
N GLY A 295 -2.58 -28.90 -13.75
CA GLY A 295 -2.02 -28.21 -14.91
C GLY A 295 -0.55 -28.56 -15.16
N THR A 296 0.07 -27.83 -16.10
CA THR A 296 1.50 -27.99 -16.39
C THR A 296 2.36 -27.45 -15.23
N ALA A 297 3.25 -28.26 -14.72
CA ALA A 297 4.17 -27.87 -13.64
C ALA A 297 5.21 -26.83 -14.12
N PRO A 298 5.63 -25.89 -13.25
CA PRO A 298 5.11 -25.64 -11.90
C PRO A 298 3.75 -24.92 -11.95
N GLN A 299 2.74 -25.47 -11.27
CA GLN A 299 1.36 -24.98 -11.34
C GLN A 299 1.12 -23.70 -10.54
N MET A 300 1.63 -23.67 -9.29
CA MET A 300 1.40 -22.55 -8.36
C MET A 300 2.38 -21.44 -8.63
N ARG A 301 1.92 -20.34 -9.24
CA ARG A 301 2.77 -19.23 -9.64
C ARG A 301 3.07 -18.33 -8.47
N ASP A 302 4.34 -17.91 -8.38
CA ASP A 302 4.80 -16.85 -7.49
C ASP A 302 4.64 -15.50 -8.21
N SER A 303 3.85 -14.61 -7.65
CA SER A 303 3.60 -13.27 -8.21
C SER A 303 4.75 -12.28 -7.97
N THR A 304 5.79 -12.67 -7.21
CA THR A 304 6.97 -11.82 -7.00
C THR A 304 7.99 -11.93 -8.15
N ALA A 305 8.91 -10.98 -8.19
CA ALA A 305 10.03 -11.02 -9.14
C ALA A 305 11.01 -12.19 -8.91
N ASN A 306 10.89 -12.91 -7.78
CA ASN A 306 11.73 -14.07 -7.49
C ASN A 306 11.33 -15.31 -8.30
N ALA A 307 10.07 -15.39 -8.74
CA ALA A 307 9.53 -16.49 -9.54
C ALA A 307 9.72 -17.88 -8.91
N TYR A 308 9.55 -17.97 -7.58
CA TYR A 308 9.62 -19.25 -6.84
C TYR A 308 8.33 -20.04 -7.00
N ASN A 309 8.06 -20.47 -8.21
CA ASN A 309 6.86 -21.22 -8.54
C ASN A 309 6.81 -22.58 -7.82
N GLY A 310 5.62 -22.96 -7.38
CA GLY A 310 5.38 -24.21 -6.68
C GLY A 310 4.87 -25.32 -7.60
N THR A 311 5.33 -26.54 -7.35
CA THR A 311 4.89 -27.76 -8.04
C THR A 311 3.96 -28.54 -7.12
N ALA A 312 2.77 -28.87 -7.60
CA ALA A 312 1.82 -29.75 -6.93
C ALA A 312 2.33 -31.21 -6.97
N VAL A 313 2.42 -31.82 -5.81
CA VAL A 313 2.88 -33.20 -5.62
C VAL A 313 1.85 -33.95 -4.79
N GLY A 314 1.53 -35.18 -5.16
CA GLY A 314 0.54 -36.01 -4.48
C GLY A 314 -0.55 -36.48 -5.42
N SER A 315 -1.77 -36.53 -4.93
CA SER A 315 -2.93 -37.01 -5.68
C SER A 315 -3.96 -35.91 -5.97
N PHE A 316 -3.51 -34.69 -6.15
CA PHE A 316 -4.38 -33.58 -6.52
C PHE A 316 -5.24 -33.88 -7.74
N VAL A 317 -6.48 -33.42 -7.69
CA VAL A 317 -7.41 -33.41 -8.81
C VAL A 317 -7.82 -31.95 -9.11
N SER A 318 -8.40 -31.67 -10.27
CA SER A 318 -8.80 -30.31 -10.63
C SER A 318 -9.83 -29.71 -9.66
N GLY A 319 -10.65 -30.53 -9.01
CA GLY A 319 -11.61 -30.14 -7.99
C GLY A 319 -10.98 -29.69 -6.65
N ASP A 320 -9.67 -29.87 -6.45
CA ASP A 320 -8.99 -29.39 -5.26
C ASP A 320 -8.70 -27.87 -5.33
N GLN A 321 -8.77 -27.29 -6.51
CA GLN A 321 -8.92 -25.84 -6.65
C GLN A 321 -10.38 -25.48 -6.30
N GLN A 322 -10.61 -24.81 -5.20
CA GLN A 322 -11.92 -24.53 -4.61
C GLN A 322 -12.12 -23.03 -4.34
N ALA A 323 -13.38 -22.64 -4.13
CA ALA A 323 -13.70 -21.31 -3.63
C ALA A 323 -13.07 -21.10 -2.23
N ALA A 324 -12.40 -19.98 -2.06
CA ALA A 324 -11.73 -19.59 -0.83
C ALA A 324 -12.08 -18.14 -0.44
N VAL A 325 -11.28 -17.49 0.38
CA VAL A 325 -11.55 -16.13 0.85
C VAL A 325 -11.37 -15.14 -0.29
N ILE A 326 -10.31 -15.29 -1.08
CA ILE A 326 -10.03 -14.43 -2.21
C ILE A 326 -10.00 -15.30 -3.47
N ASN A 327 -10.98 -15.13 -4.34
CA ASN A 327 -11.13 -15.83 -5.61
C ASN A 327 -11.14 -17.38 -5.48
N GLY A 328 -10.00 -18.00 -5.15
CA GLY A 328 -9.89 -19.44 -5.00
C GLY A 328 -8.66 -19.83 -4.20
N GLY A 329 -8.71 -21.04 -3.62
CA GLY A 329 -7.63 -21.63 -2.84
C GLY A 329 -7.46 -23.12 -3.15
N LEU A 330 -6.46 -23.72 -2.55
CA LEU A 330 -6.09 -25.11 -2.79
C LEU A 330 -6.41 -26.00 -1.59
N ASN A 331 -7.10 -27.10 -1.86
CA ASN A 331 -7.46 -28.12 -0.89
C ASN A 331 -6.39 -29.21 -0.83
N PHE A 332 -5.87 -29.49 0.36
CA PHE A 332 -4.94 -30.57 0.66
C PHE A 332 -5.66 -31.71 1.35
N ASN A 333 -5.43 -32.96 0.93
CA ASN A 333 -6.19 -34.13 1.35
C ASN A 333 -5.77 -34.74 2.70
N GLY A 334 -4.66 -34.27 3.28
CA GLY A 334 -4.12 -34.82 4.52
C GLY A 334 -3.43 -36.20 4.39
N THR A 335 -3.18 -36.66 3.18
CA THR A 335 -2.61 -37.99 2.92
C THR A 335 -1.27 -37.95 2.20
N ASN A 336 -1.19 -37.16 1.10
CA ASN A 336 0.01 -37.10 0.27
C ASN A 336 0.14 -35.78 -0.54
N ASP A 337 -0.77 -34.81 -0.35
CA ASP A 337 -0.76 -33.58 -1.09
C ASP A 337 0.16 -32.52 -0.47
N GLU A 338 1.03 -31.97 -1.30
CA GLU A 338 1.90 -30.86 -0.94
C GLU A 338 2.21 -29.97 -2.16
N ILE A 339 2.57 -28.72 -1.92
CA ILE A 339 3.22 -27.87 -2.93
C ILE A 339 4.70 -27.78 -2.59
N GLN A 340 5.56 -28.18 -3.52
CA GLN A 340 7.01 -28.05 -3.41
C GLN A 340 7.48 -26.80 -4.15
N ILE A 341 8.24 -25.94 -3.46
CA ILE A 341 8.85 -24.73 -3.99
C ILE A 341 10.35 -24.90 -3.89
N SER A 342 11.09 -24.60 -4.97
CA SER A 342 12.54 -24.75 -5.01
C SER A 342 13.21 -24.02 -3.85
N ALA A 343 14.38 -24.51 -3.45
CA ALA A 343 15.14 -23.96 -2.32
C ALA A 343 15.34 -22.45 -2.43
N VAL A 344 14.85 -21.72 -1.44
CA VAL A 344 14.91 -20.28 -1.34
C VAL A 344 15.74 -19.87 -0.14
N ALA A 345 16.72 -19.02 -0.34
CA ALA A 345 17.40 -18.36 0.76
C ALA A 345 16.57 -17.17 1.24
N LEU A 346 16.01 -17.22 2.43
CA LEU A 346 15.39 -16.04 3.04
C LEU A 346 16.40 -14.93 3.28
N GLY A 347 17.67 -15.29 3.52
CA GLY A 347 18.79 -14.35 3.69
C GLY A 347 18.56 -13.33 4.82
N ALA A 348 17.65 -13.61 5.76
CA ALA A 348 17.09 -12.59 6.62
C ALA A 348 17.27 -12.90 8.09
N THR A 349 17.35 -11.84 8.85
CA THR A 349 17.28 -11.85 10.32
C THR A 349 15.84 -11.70 10.82
N SER A 350 14.90 -11.54 9.91
CA SER A 350 13.49 -11.28 10.20
C SER A 350 12.62 -11.92 9.15
N VAL A 351 11.44 -12.39 9.52
CA VAL A 351 10.51 -13.04 8.58
C VAL A 351 9.07 -12.82 9.00
N THR A 352 8.19 -12.72 8.02
CA THR A 352 6.74 -12.82 8.17
C THR A 352 6.22 -13.86 7.21
N VAL A 353 5.40 -14.80 7.70
CA VAL A 353 4.64 -15.76 6.90
C VAL A 353 3.17 -15.54 7.17
N SER A 354 2.36 -15.42 6.14
CA SER A 354 0.91 -15.25 6.25
C SER A 354 0.15 -16.14 5.28
N ALA A 355 -1.05 -16.55 5.65
CA ALA A 355 -1.98 -17.28 4.79
C ALA A 355 -3.41 -17.19 5.33
N TRP A 356 -4.39 -17.35 4.44
CA TRP A 356 -5.72 -17.77 4.84
C TRP A 356 -5.75 -19.29 4.97
N ILE A 357 -6.29 -19.77 6.08
CA ILE A 357 -6.31 -21.19 6.41
C ILE A 357 -7.72 -21.63 6.83
N ARG A 358 -8.10 -22.84 6.39
CA ARG A 358 -9.28 -23.54 6.87
C ARG A 358 -8.90 -24.99 7.17
N VAL A 359 -8.63 -25.29 8.44
CA VAL A 359 -8.26 -26.63 8.89
C VAL A 359 -9.50 -27.51 8.92
N LYS A 360 -9.47 -28.66 8.24
CA LYS A 360 -10.60 -29.61 8.19
C LYS A 360 -10.47 -30.70 9.23
N SER A 361 -9.25 -31.20 9.48
CA SER A 361 -8.94 -32.13 10.57
C SER A 361 -7.46 -32.03 10.93
N PHE A 362 -7.10 -32.49 12.12
CA PHE A 362 -5.71 -32.64 12.51
C PHE A 362 -5.26 -34.09 12.21
N SER A 363 -4.08 -34.25 11.58
CA SER A 363 -3.43 -35.53 11.52
C SER A 363 -2.82 -35.84 12.89
N GLU A 364 -3.20 -36.94 13.49
CA GLU A 364 -2.75 -37.36 14.82
C GLU A 364 -1.38 -38.03 14.81
N THR A 365 -0.42 -37.59 14.00
CA THR A 365 0.94 -38.14 14.10
C THR A 365 1.61 -37.51 15.34
N THR A 366 1.58 -38.29 16.43
CA THR A 366 2.23 -37.98 17.70
C THR A 366 3.74 -38.01 17.55
N PHE A 367 4.39 -36.88 17.60
CA PHE A 367 5.83 -36.80 17.80
C PHE A 367 6.16 -36.79 19.28
N SER A 368 6.69 -37.91 19.78
CA SER A 368 7.02 -38.10 21.20
C SER A 368 8.19 -37.23 21.72
N SER A 369 8.88 -36.50 20.87
CA SER A 369 10.07 -35.71 21.24
C SER A 369 10.03 -34.22 20.83
N SER A 370 8.98 -33.78 20.17
CA SER A 370 8.81 -32.34 19.84
C SER A 370 7.65 -31.75 20.62
N PRO A 371 7.78 -30.54 21.18
CA PRO A 371 6.73 -29.91 21.97
C PRO A 371 5.54 -29.42 21.13
N ALA A 372 5.64 -29.55 19.83
CA ALA A 372 4.56 -29.23 18.90
C ALA A 372 4.22 -30.51 18.12
N ASN A 373 3.12 -31.17 18.49
CA ASN A 373 2.42 -32.01 17.51
C ASN A 373 2.05 -31.10 16.36
N LEU A 374 2.73 -31.27 15.23
CA LEU A 374 2.48 -30.46 14.04
C LEU A 374 1.14 -30.93 13.47
N GLY A 375 0.05 -30.23 13.82
CA GLY A 375 -1.29 -30.58 13.35
C GLY A 375 -1.47 -30.33 11.87
N ALA A 376 -1.71 -29.09 11.49
CA ALA A 376 -1.87 -28.71 10.09
C ALA A 376 -0.73 -27.75 9.69
N VAL A 377 0.15 -28.22 8.83
CA VAL A 377 1.27 -27.43 8.29
C VAL A 377 0.74 -26.49 7.21
N VAL A 378 0.95 -25.19 7.40
CA VAL A 378 0.64 -24.16 6.40
C VAL A 378 1.86 -23.94 5.51
N PHE A 379 3.01 -23.71 6.13
CA PHE A 379 4.27 -23.42 5.47
C PHE A 379 5.43 -24.06 6.25
N ASN A 380 6.31 -24.73 5.56
CA ASN A 380 7.49 -25.35 6.14
C ASN A 380 8.67 -25.27 5.17
N THR A 381 9.89 -25.07 5.71
CA THR A 381 11.11 -25.00 4.89
C THR A 381 12.18 -25.97 5.37
N ARG A 382 11.82 -27.01 6.13
CA ARG A 382 12.75 -28.00 6.69
C ARG A 382 13.31 -28.93 5.63
N ASN A 383 14.58 -29.24 5.72
CA ASN A 383 15.22 -30.29 4.97
C ASN A 383 15.67 -31.45 5.90
N ALA A 384 16.13 -32.59 5.30
CA ALA A 384 16.62 -33.74 6.04
C ALA A 384 17.82 -33.42 6.96
N ASP A 385 18.58 -32.36 6.68
CA ASP A 385 19.78 -31.97 7.44
C ASP A 385 19.43 -31.10 8.65
N CYS A 386 18.14 -30.97 9.02
CA CYS A 386 17.70 -30.19 10.17
C CYS A 386 18.11 -28.70 10.10
N ASN A 387 18.31 -28.16 8.91
CA ASN A 387 18.55 -26.75 8.71
C ASN A 387 17.30 -25.95 9.06
N VAL A 388 17.51 -24.92 9.80
CA VAL A 388 16.51 -24.19 10.54
C VAL A 388 15.70 -23.30 9.63
N SER A 389 14.38 -23.38 9.77
CA SER A 389 13.47 -22.75 8.84
C SER A 389 12.20 -22.29 9.54
N PRO A 390 11.61 -21.15 9.15
CA PRO A 390 10.34 -20.74 9.70
C PRO A 390 9.26 -21.74 9.31
N THR A 391 8.48 -22.15 10.30
CA THR A 391 7.36 -23.06 10.13
C THR A 391 6.11 -22.44 10.73
N LEU A 392 5.06 -22.30 9.91
CA LEU A 392 3.73 -21.87 10.33
C LEU A 392 2.80 -23.08 10.32
N VAL A 393 2.25 -23.41 11.49
CA VAL A 393 1.39 -24.59 11.66
C VAL A 393 0.23 -24.29 12.62
N VAL A 394 -0.83 -25.08 12.54
CA VAL A 394 -1.86 -25.13 13.58
C VAL A 394 -1.65 -26.39 14.40
N SER A 395 -1.28 -26.23 15.67
CA SER A 395 -1.04 -27.33 16.60
C SER A 395 -2.33 -27.70 17.35
N PRO A 396 -2.68 -28.99 17.47
CA PRO A 396 -3.82 -29.43 18.25
C PRO A 396 -3.65 -29.21 19.75
N ALA A 397 -4.74 -29.30 20.50
CA ALA A 397 -4.78 -29.12 21.95
C ALA A 397 -3.87 -30.10 22.73
N SER A 398 -3.65 -31.32 22.20
CA SER A 398 -2.81 -32.36 22.79
C SER A 398 -1.30 -32.10 22.66
N GLY A 399 -0.87 -31.06 21.94
CA GLY A 399 0.54 -30.76 21.74
C GLY A 399 1.10 -29.84 22.82
N GLY A 400 2.01 -30.35 23.62
CA GLY A 400 2.87 -29.83 24.71
C GLY A 400 2.88 -28.35 25.18
N ALA A 401 2.36 -27.40 24.43
CA ALA A 401 2.35 -25.96 24.77
C ALA A 401 0.93 -25.39 24.82
N GLY A 402 0.04 -25.96 25.68
CA GLY A 402 -1.29 -25.41 25.95
C GLY A 402 -2.46 -26.31 25.59
N THR A 403 -3.62 -26.02 26.14
CA THR A 403 -4.82 -26.86 26.13
C THR A 403 -5.77 -26.62 24.94
N GLN A 404 -5.37 -25.81 23.96
CA GLN A 404 -6.23 -25.41 22.83
C GLN A 404 -5.52 -25.59 21.49
N ASN A 405 -6.29 -25.86 20.43
CA ASN A 405 -5.79 -25.77 19.06
C ASN A 405 -5.34 -24.35 18.80
N GLY A 406 -4.08 -24.13 18.50
CA GLY A 406 -3.52 -22.79 18.39
C GLY A 406 -2.56 -22.63 17.23
N LEU A 407 -2.44 -21.41 16.70
CA LEU A 407 -1.44 -21.08 15.69
C LEU A 407 -0.04 -21.11 16.31
N VAL A 408 0.89 -21.78 15.66
CA VAL A 408 2.29 -21.87 16.07
C VAL A 408 3.16 -21.29 14.96
N PHE A 409 4.09 -20.44 15.34
CA PHE A 409 5.17 -20.01 14.48
C PHE A 409 6.51 -20.28 15.17
N CYS A 410 7.30 -21.10 14.55
CA CYS A 410 8.54 -21.58 15.15
C CYS A 410 9.62 -21.83 14.10
N ASN A 411 10.87 -21.96 14.59
CA ASN A 411 11.86 -22.71 13.86
C ASN A 411 11.80 -24.15 14.35
N ASP A 412 11.78 -25.08 13.45
CA ASP A 412 11.87 -26.51 13.75
C ASP A 412 13.23 -27.04 13.29
N SER A 413 14.16 -27.23 14.24
CA SER A 413 15.38 -27.99 14.01
C SER A 413 15.28 -29.31 14.75
N CYS A 414 15.94 -30.36 14.26
CA CYS A 414 15.85 -31.75 14.80
C CYS A 414 16.09 -31.86 16.31
N SER A 415 16.69 -30.88 16.95
CA SER A 415 17.00 -30.87 18.38
C SER A 415 16.55 -29.64 19.13
N ILE A 416 16.05 -28.60 18.43
CA ILE A 416 15.75 -27.30 19.06
C ILE A 416 14.55 -26.69 18.35
N ALA A 417 13.45 -26.57 19.07
CA ALA A 417 12.32 -25.76 18.64
C ALA A 417 12.25 -24.48 19.49
N ARG A 418 12.20 -23.33 18.84
CA ARG A 418 11.90 -22.04 19.45
C ARG A 418 10.78 -21.38 18.70
N GLY A 419 9.86 -20.79 19.42
CA GLY A 419 8.72 -20.16 18.76
C GLY A 419 7.68 -19.68 19.75
N ALA A 420 6.54 -19.33 19.19
CA ALA A 420 5.36 -18.92 19.92
C ALA A 420 4.14 -19.71 19.48
N LYS A 421 3.34 -20.16 20.44
CA LYS A 421 1.99 -20.67 20.23
C LYS A 421 0.98 -19.65 20.74
N GLY A 422 0.04 -19.27 19.88
CA GLY A 422 -1.08 -18.44 20.26
C GLY A 422 -2.07 -19.21 21.14
N THR A 423 -2.61 -18.55 22.13
CA THR A 423 -3.65 -19.12 23.02
C THR A 423 -5.08 -18.92 22.47
N THR A 424 -5.23 -18.18 21.37
CA THR A 424 -6.52 -18.07 20.69
C THR A 424 -6.87 -19.38 20.00
N ALA A 425 -8.04 -19.94 20.34
CA ALA A 425 -8.47 -21.22 19.81
C ALA A 425 -8.81 -21.14 18.30
N ILE A 426 -8.39 -22.15 17.55
CA ILE A 426 -8.75 -22.35 16.15
C ILE A 426 -9.79 -23.49 16.07
N SER A 427 -10.93 -23.18 15.46
CA SER A 427 -12.00 -24.14 15.19
C SER A 427 -11.82 -24.79 13.82
N LEU A 428 -12.15 -26.08 13.71
CA LEU A 428 -12.15 -26.77 12.43
C LEU A 428 -13.20 -26.17 11.47
N ASN A 429 -12.94 -26.26 10.18
CA ASN A 429 -13.82 -25.82 9.11
C ASN A 429 -14.16 -24.31 9.13
N THR A 430 -13.37 -23.50 9.83
CA THR A 430 -13.50 -22.04 9.91
C THR A 430 -12.30 -21.40 9.26
N TRP A 431 -12.51 -20.33 8.47
CA TRP A 431 -11.46 -19.53 7.88
C TRP A 431 -10.81 -18.62 8.89
N TYR A 432 -9.48 -18.55 8.86
CA TYR A 432 -8.67 -17.64 9.65
C TYR A 432 -7.55 -17.06 8.80
N TYR A 433 -7.28 -15.77 8.98
CA TYR A 433 -6.04 -15.17 8.51
C TYR A 433 -4.95 -15.42 9.56
N ALA A 434 -4.02 -16.28 9.23
CA ALA A 434 -2.96 -16.76 10.12
C ALA A 434 -1.63 -16.12 9.73
N VAL A 435 -0.95 -15.47 10.70
CA VAL A 435 0.34 -14.81 10.46
C VAL A 435 1.32 -15.16 11.57
N GLY A 436 2.55 -15.51 11.18
CA GLY A 436 3.69 -15.66 12.08
C GLY A 436 4.77 -14.64 11.76
N THR A 437 5.35 -14.02 12.78
CA THR A 437 6.47 -13.08 12.62
C THR A 437 7.63 -13.45 13.53
N PHE A 438 8.85 -13.26 13.02
CA PHE A 438 10.09 -13.39 13.79
C PHE A 438 11.00 -12.21 13.54
N SER A 439 11.53 -11.64 14.61
CA SER A 439 12.55 -10.59 14.59
C SER A 439 13.73 -10.98 15.46
N ARG A 440 14.93 -11.07 14.89
CA ARG A 440 16.15 -11.34 15.64
C ARG A 440 16.53 -10.16 16.52
N THR A 441 16.85 -10.41 17.79
CA THR A 441 17.26 -9.38 18.75
C THR A 441 18.67 -9.59 19.33
N GLY A 442 19.35 -10.69 19.01
CA GLY A 442 20.66 -11.02 19.56
C GLY A 442 21.57 -11.76 18.59
N THR A 443 22.79 -12.12 19.05
CA THR A 443 23.80 -12.85 18.26
C THR A 443 23.50 -14.33 18.08
N GLY A 444 22.61 -14.92 18.90
CA GLY A 444 22.12 -16.29 18.71
C GLY A 444 21.13 -16.36 17.53
N GLN A 445 21.20 -17.39 16.72
CA GLN A 445 20.44 -17.49 15.46
C GLN A 445 18.91 -17.42 15.61
N PHE A 446 18.38 -17.77 16.78
CA PHE A 446 16.95 -17.74 17.10
C PHE A 446 16.64 -16.92 18.36
N ALA A 447 17.62 -16.13 18.83
CA ALA A 447 17.36 -15.12 19.85
C ALA A 447 16.56 -14.00 19.21
N GLY A 448 15.28 -13.94 19.53
CA GLY A 448 14.40 -12.93 18.94
C GLY A 448 12.97 -13.05 19.44
N ASN A 449 12.14 -12.15 18.92
CA ASN A 449 10.74 -12.10 19.26
C ASN A 449 9.93 -12.87 18.23
N TRP A 450 9.13 -13.80 18.70
CA TRP A 450 8.18 -14.59 17.93
C TRP A 450 6.78 -14.16 18.26
N TYR A 451 5.98 -13.86 17.24
CA TYR A 451 4.57 -13.50 17.42
C TYR A 451 3.71 -14.25 16.42
N VAL A 452 2.48 -14.54 16.83
CA VAL A 452 1.42 -15.03 15.96
C VAL A 452 0.21 -14.11 16.01
N TYR A 453 -0.43 -13.94 14.87
CA TYR A 453 -1.63 -13.14 14.72
C TYR A 453 -2.72 -14.00 14.10
N LEU A 454 -3.93 -13.80 14.56
CA LEU A 454 -5.11 -14.44 14.03
C LEU A 454 -6.15 -13.37 13.71
N ASN A 455 -6.62 -13.35 12.48
CA ASN A 455 -7.60 -12.35 12.00
C ASN A 455 -7.16 -10.90 12.30
N GLY A 456 -5.92 -10.58 11.98
CA GLY A 456 -5.35 -9.24 12.14
C GLY A 456 -4.97 -8.83 13.57
N THR A 457 -5.26 -9.67 14.57
CA THR A 457 -4.99 -9.38 15.98
C THR A 457 -3.91 -10.30 16.52
N GLN A 458 -2.94 -9.73 17.26
CA GLN A 458 -1.92 -10.53 17.92
C GLN A 458 -2.57 -11.44 18.97
N SER A 459 -2.32 -12.74 18.86
CA SER A 459 -2.77 -13.71 19.85
C SER A 459 -1.89 -13.61 21.10
N PRO A 460 -2.44 -13.69 22.32
CA PRO A 460 -1.64 -13.93 23.51
C PRO A 460 -0.81 -15.19 23.34
N LEU A 461 0.41 -15.24 23.92
CA LEU A 461 1.42 -16.23 23.58
C LEU A 461 1.77 -17.15 24.75
N ASN A 462 1.96 -18.42 24.44
CA ASN A 462 2.80 -19.34 25.21
C ASN A 462 4.12 -19.52 24.44
N ASN A 463 5.17 -18.84 24.87
CA ASN A 463 6.49 -19.01 24.27
C ASN A 463 7.12 -20.31 24.73
N PHE A 464 7.73 -21.04 23.81
CA PHE A 464 8.50 -22.22 24.11
C PHE A 464 9.95 -22.07 23.64
N ASN A 465 10.86 -22.58 24.45
CA ASN A 465 12.29 -22.50 24.20
C ASN A 465 12.93 -23.81 24.65
N TYR A 466 13.24 -24.69 23.69
CA TYR A 466 13.97 -25.90 23.96
C TYR A 466 15.47 -25.67 23.81
N ALA A 467 16.23 -26.06 24.81
CA ALA A 467 17.66 -25.82 24.90
C ALA A 467 18.46 -26.55 23.82
N GLY A 468 19.32 -25.82 23.11
CA GLY A 468 20.27 -26.35 22.14
C GLY A 468 20.96 -25.22 21.37
N THR A 469 22.11 -25.53 20.77
CA THR A 469 22.93 -24.60 19.98
C THR A 469 22.65 -24.82 18.49
N ALA A 470 21.51 -24.36 17.97
CA ALA A 470 21.30 -24.39 16.53
C ALA A 470 22.10 -23.28 15.84
N THR A 471 22.88 -23.66 14.85
CA THR A 471 23.78 -22.78 14.08
C THR A 471 23.30 -22.54 12.64
N GLY A 472 22.02 -22.73 12.32
CA GLY A 472 21.48 -22.61 10.97
C GLY A 472 21.10 -21.16 10.59
N ASN A 473 21.31 -20.76 9.35
CA ASN A 473 20.68 -19.62 8.72
C ASN A 473 19.40 -20.09 8.02
N PHE A 474 18.41 -19.20 7.80
CA PHE A 474 17.25 -19.48 6.94
C PHE A 474 17.69 -19.68 5.48
N THR A 475 18.57 -20.66 5.22
CA THR A 475 19.21 -20.86 3.93
C THR A 475 18.81 -22.20 3.31
N GLY A 476 18.38 -22.15 2.05
CA GLY A 476 18.58 -23.23 1.11
C GLY A 476 17.77 -24.50 1.26
N ALA A 477 16.60 -24.47 1.89
CA ALA A 477 15.71 -25.64 1.92
C ALA A 477 14.57 -25.52 0.90
N THR A 478 14.07 -26.62 0.40
CA THR A 478 12.81 -26.68 -0.35
C THR A 478 11.66 -26.22 0.54
N TRP A 479 10.92 -25.23 0.11
CA TRP A 479 9.72 -24.79 0.82
C TRP A 479 8.54 -25.69 0.46
N ARG A 480 7.69 -25.96 1.44
CA ARG A 480 6.52 -26.81 1.28
C ARG A 480 5.28 -26.14 1.86
N LEU A 481 4.18 -26.26 1.16
CA LEU A 481 2.86 -25.95 1.68
C LEU A 481 2.13 -27.27 1.93
N GLY A 482 1.43 -27.38 3.05
CA GLY A 482 0.61 -28.53 3.36
C GLY A 482 1.35 -29.76 3.90
N ASN A 483 2.69 -29.73 3.98
CA ASN A 483 3.47 -30.87 4.49
C ASN A 483 4.75 -30.44 5.22
N ASN A 484 5.24 -31.33 6.09
CA ASN A 484 6.57 -31.27 6.71
C ASN A 484 7.51 -32.26 6.04
N ALA A 485 8.62 -31.79 5.48
CA ALA A 485 9.54 -32.62 4.68
C ALA A 485 10.22 -33.75 5.43
N GLN A 486 10.54 -33.58 6.72
CA GLN A 486 11.30 -34.59 7.48
C GLN A 486 10.40 -35.65 8.11
N TRP A 487 9.24 -35.26 8.52
CA TRP A 487 8.23 -36.10 9.12
C TRP A 487 6.98 -35.94 8.28
N PRO A 488 6.72 -36.83 7.30
CA PRO A 488 5.57 -36.67 6.42
C PRO A 488 4.30 -36.45 7.24
N ASN A 489 3.91 -35.18 7.38
CA ASN A 489 2.70 -34.77 8.06
C ASN A 489 1.89 -33.94 7.06
N PHE A 490 1.19 -34.67 6.21
CA PHE A 490 0.32 -34.10 5.22
C PHE A 490 -0.92 -33.53 5.90
N SER A 491 -1.24 -32.29 5.55
CA SER A 491 -2.27 -31.52 6.22
C SER A 491 -3.60 -31.59 5.52
N ASN A 492 -4.66 -31.81 6.29
CA ASN A 492 -6.03 -31.70 5.79
C ASN A 492 -6.54 -30.29 5.97
N VAL A 493 -6.21 -29.42 5.00
CA VAL A 493 -6.40 -27.96 5.08
C VAL A 493 -6.75 -27.39 3.71
N ILE A 494 -7.46 -26.27 3.69
CA ILE A 494 -7.54 -25.41 2.52
C ILE A 494 -6.68 -24.18 2.79
N LEU A 495 -5.80 -23.84 1.87
CA LEU A 495 -4.92 -22.68 1.92
C LEU A 495 -5.27 -21.70 0.81
N ASP A 496 -5.12 -20.41 1.12
CA ASP A 496 -5.31 -19.30 0.20
C ASP A 496 -4.34 -18.18 0.56
N GLU A 497 -3.85 -17.42 -0.42
CA GLU A 497 -3.01 -16.24 -0.23
C GLU A 497 -1.76 -16.48 0.64
N VAL A 498 -0.99 -17.49 0.35
CA VAL A 498 0.25 -17.77 1.09
C VAL A 498 1.33 -16.77 0.70
N ARG A 499 1.89 -16.07 1.70
CA ARG A 499 2.89 -15.02 1.49
C ARG A 499 4.05 -15.17 2.46
N VAL A 500 5.26 -14.89 1.97
CA VAL A 500 6.50 -14.88 2.75
C VAL A 500 7.25 -13.58 2.51
N SER A 501 7.61 -12.90 3.59
CA SER A 501 8.43 -11.68 3.56
C SER A 501 9.70 -11.86 4.40
N ASN A 502 10.82 -11.27 3.96
CA ASN A 502 12.07 -11.26 4.70
C ASN A 502 12.19 -10.06 5.69
N THR A 503 11.06 -9.53 6.09
CA THR A 503 10.94 -8.46 7.09
C THR A 503 9.81 -8.76 8.05
N VAL A 504 9.82 -8.15 9.23
CA VAL A 504 8.67 -8.15 10.14
C VAL A 504 7.65 -7.13 9.65
N ARG A 505 6.48 -7.61 9.23
CA ARG A 505 5.33 -6.73 9.02
C ARG A 505 4.78 -6.30 10.39
N SER A 506 4.52 -5.01 10.56
CA SER A 506 4.00 -4.49 11.82
C SER A 506 2.59 -5.00 12.13
N ALA A 507 2.19 -4.98 13.40
CA ALA A 507 0.83 -5.32 13.81
C ALA A 507 -0.22 -4.48 13.05
N GLY A 508 0.05 -3.19 12.83
CA GLY A 508 -0.83 -2.32 12.04
C GLY A 508 -0.94 -2.74 10.57
N TRP A 509 0.18 -3.16 9.96
CA TRP A 509 0.19 -3.74 8.60
C TRP A 509 -0.68 -5.00 8.54
N ILE A 510 -0.46 -5.95 9.45
CA ILE A 510 -1.17 -7.23 9.50
C ILE A 510 -2.68 -7.01 9.71
N SER A 511 -3.05 -6.09 10.60
CA SER A 511 -4.44 -5.71 10.82
C SER A 511 -5.07 -5.06 9.58
N THR A 512 -4.32 -4.21 8.87
CA THR A 512 -4.78 -3.56 7.62
C THR A 512 -4.95 -4.59 6.50
N GLU A 513 -4.01 -5.55 6.36
CA GLU A 513 -4.14 -6.66 5.40
C GLU A 513 -5.40 -7.48 5.66
N TYR A 514 -5.62 -7.87 6.92
CA TYR A 514 -6.83 -8.60 7.30
C TYR A 514 -8.10 -7.82 6.98
N ASN A 515 -8.19 -6.54 7.36
CA ASN A 515 -9.36 -5.70 7.09
C ASN A 515 -9.66 -5.64 5.59
N ASN A 516 -8.62 -5.45 4.77
CA ASN A 516 -8.76 -5.35 3.32
C ASN A 516 -9.19 -6.66 2.67
N GLN A 517 -8.61 -7.78 3.09
CA GLN A 517 -8.87 -9.09 2.50
C GLN A 517 -10.18 -9.72 3.00
N ASN A 518 -10.49 -9.57 4.30
CA ASN A 518 -11.68 -10.16 4.91
C ASN A 518 -12.98 -9.50 4.42
N ALA A 519 -12.95 -8.19 4.19
CA ALA A 519 -14.15 -7.44 3.82
C ALA A 519 -13.82 -6.26 2.89
N PRO A 520 -13.43 -6.50 1.63
CA PRO A 520 -13.07 -5.43 0.69
C PRO A 520 -14.17 -4.36 0.55
N ALA A 521 -15.43 -4.77 0.57
CA ALA A 521 -16.59 -3.88 0.43
C ALA A 521 -16.76 -2.88 1.60
N THR A 522 -16.18 -3.16 2.77
CA THR A 522 -16.15 -2.25 3.92
C THR A 522 -14.82 -1.52 4.04
N PHE A 523 -13.75 -2.07 3.46
CA PHE A 523 -12.43 -1.46 3.46
C PHE A 523 -12.38 -0.19 2.61
N TYR A 524 -13.06 -0.18 1.48
CA TYR A 524 -13.17 0.97 0.60
C TYR A 524 -14.58 1.14 0.04
N THR A 525 -14.88 2.36 -0.38
CA THR A 525 -16.06 2.66 -1.21
C THR A 525 -15.63 3.00 -2.62
N VAL A 526 -16.51 2.71 -3.57
CA VAL A 526 -16.31 3.08 -4.98
C VAL A 526 -17.30 4.16 -5.33
N GLY A 527 -16.78 5.29 -5.81
CA GLY A 527 -17.60 6.42 -6.24
C GLY A 527 -18.36 6.16 -7.53
N ALA A 528 -19.25 7.08 -7.86
CA ALA A 528 -19.93 7.07 -9.14
C ALA A 528 -18.92 7.15 -10.29
N GLU A 529 -19.31 6.60 -11.44
CA GLU A 529 -18.52 6.73 -12.66
C GLU A 529 -18.39 8.20 -13.07
N GLN A 530 -17.22 8.54 -13.53
CA GLN A 530 -16.85 9.83 -14.09
C GLN A 530 -16.31 9.61 -15.51
N ASN A 531 -16.74 10.47 -16.43
CA ASN A 531 -16.27 10.52 -17.82
C ASN A 531 -15.11 11.50 -17.96
#